data_432bb211fde90bdc9f99c78719ffd220
#
_entry.id   432bb211fde90bdc9f99c78719ffd220
#
_cell.length_a   1.000
_cell.length_b   1.000
_cell.length_c   1.000
_cell.angle_alpha   90.00
_cell.angle_beta   90.00
_cell.angle_gamma   90.00
#
_symmetry.space_group_name_H-M   'P 1'
#
loop_
_entity.id
_entity.type
_entity.pdbx_description
1 polymer ?
#
loop_
_entity_poly.entity_id
_entity_poly.type
_entity_poly.pdbx_seq_one_letter_code
_entity_poly.pdbx_strand_id
1 'polypeptide(L)'
;MENDTDRLPIILDPGLTFGTGAHPSTQMVMEAMEKTVKPGFSCLDLGSGSGILSIAALRLGAKSAIGVDIDPKAEDIARENAAYNGFSAPQFTALTGNVTADKKLMARLSGESYDLVLVNIVADVICHLAPTLPHFLSADSALICSGILDSRLLDVVTALEKAGLKITETYQKEDWRCVCAKLG
;
A
#
# COMPACT_ATOMS: atom_id res chain seq x y z
N MET A 1 31.05 -11.74 -6.10
CA MET A 1 29.98 -12.51 -5.45
C MET A 1 28.74 -12.26 -6.29
N GLU A 2 28.42 -13.18 -7.20
CA GLU A 2 27.18 -13.16 -7.96
C GLU A 2 26.03 -13.36 -6.98
N ASN A 3 25.14 -12.37 -6.87
CA ASN A 3 23.88 -12.54 -6.17
C ASN A 3 22.97 -13.41 -7.05
N ASP A 4 23.03 -14.70 -6.83
CA ASP A 4 22.11 -15.68 -7.41
C ASP A 4 20.78 -15.64 -6.66
N THR A 5 20.07 -14.53 -6.80
CA THR A 5 18.66 -14.43 -6.39
C THR A 5 17.91 -13.76 -7.51
N ASP A 6 16.87 -14.43 -8.06
CA ASP A 6 15.87 -13.88 -8.98
C ASP A 6 15.04 -12.72 -8.36
N ARG A 7 15.52 -12.15 -7.27
CA ARG A 7 14.86 -11.07 -6.54
C ARG A 7 15.16 -9.71 -7.15
N LEU A 8 14.12 -8.94 -7.38
CA LEU A 8 14.22 -7.57 -7.88
C LEU A 8 14.68 -6.63 -6.75
N PRO A 9 15.83 -5.96 -6.85
CA PRO A 9 16.30 -5.04 -5.83
C PRO A 9 15.44 -3.78 -5.80
N ILE A 10 15.18 -3.26 -4.60
CA ILE A 10 14.60 -1.92 -4.38
C ILE A 10 15.65 -1.08 -3.66
N ILE A 11 15.97 0.08 -4.25
CA ILE A 11 16.94 1.02 -3.71
C ILE A 11 16.18 2.11 -2.95
N LEU A 12 16.51 2.30 -1.68
CA LEU A 12 15.94 3.36 -0.84
C LEU A 12 17.06 4.16 -0.19
N ASP A 13 16.83 5.45 0.00
CA ASP A 13 17.66 6.25 0.89
C ASP A 13 17.31 5.91 2.36
N PRO A 14 18.25 5.40 3.16
CA PRO A 14 17.98 4.99 4.54
C PRO A 14 17.76 6.17 5.50
N GLY A 15 17.92 7.41 5.03
CA GLY A 15 18.21 8.56 5.90
C GLY A 15 17.05 9.15 6.66
N LEU A 16 15.77 8.95 6.30
CA LEU A 16 14.77 9.92 6.77
C LEU A 16 13.36 9.40 7.12
N THR A 17 12.98 8.13 6.93
CA THR A 17 11.60 7.70 7.20
C THR A 17 11.48 6.25 7.66
N PHE A 18 10.33 5.94 8.28
CA PHE A 18 9.84 4.58 8.42
C PHE A 18 9.66 3.93 7.03
N GLY A 19 9.87 2.61 6.94
CA GLY A 19 9.64 1.89 5.67
C GLY A 19 10.93 1.50 4.96
N THR A 20 11.93 0.98 5.72
CA THR A 20 13.17 0.42 5.14
C THR A 20 12.97 -0.97 4.51
N GLY A 21 11.74 -1.53 4.57
CA GLY A 21 11.46 -2.89 4.10
C GLY A 21 11.76 -4.00 5.12
N ALA A 22 12.54 -3.72 6.16
CA ALA A 22 12.93 -4.72 7.17
C ALA A 22 11.81 -5.05 8.17
N HIS A 23 10.81 -4.19 8.30
CA HIS A 23 9.74 -4.38 9.27
C HIS A 23 8.82 -5.55 8.86
N PRO A 24 8.40 -6.43 9.80
CA PRO A 24 7.54 -7.58 9.50
C PRO A 24 6.27 -7.24 8.72
N SER A 25 5.61 -6.10 9.04
CA SER A 25 4.42 -5.66 8.32
C SER A 25 4.69 -5.40 6.84
N THR A 26 5.80 -4.75 6.51
CA THR A 26 6.19 -4.46 5.12
C THR A 26 6.54 -5.74 4.36
N GLN A 27 7.25 -6.67 5.01
CA GLN A 27 7.59 -7.96 4.41
C GLN A 27 6.33 -8.77 4.06
N MET A 28 5.33 -8.84 4.95
CA MET A 28 4.07 -9.54 4.68
C MET A 28 3.29 -8.91 3.51
N VAL A 29 3.28 -7.57 3.41
CA VAL A 29 2.66 -6.90 2.26
C VAL A 29 3.37 -7.28 0.97
N MET A 30 4.71 -7.26 0.94
CA MET A 30 5.48 -7.65 -0.25
C MET A 30 5.22 -9.10 -0.64
N GLU A 31 5.20 -10.04 0.32
CA GLU A 31 4.88 -11.45 0.08
C GLU A 31 3.45 -11.63 -0.51
N ALA A 32 2.49 -10.85 -0.03
CA ALA A 32 1.13 -10.84 -0.59
C ALA A 32 1.10 -10.22 -2.00
N MET A 33 1.85 -9.15 -2.23
CA MET A 33 1.95 -8.49 -3.53
C MET A 33 2.58 -9.40 -4.60
N GLU A 34 3.60 -10.18 -4.27
CA GLU A 34 4.22 -11.14 -5.20
C GLU A 34 3.21 -12.14 -5.77
N LYS A 35 2.17 -12.49 -5.00
CA LYS A 35 1.08 -13.39 -5.43
C LYS A 35 -0.06 -12.65 -6.16
N THR A 36 -0.22 -11.36 -5.90
CA THR A 36 -1.41 -10.59 -6.31
C THR A 36 -1.15 -9.75 -7.54
N VAL A 37 0.01 -9.07 -7.62
CA VAL A 37 0.31 -8.11 -8.69
C VAL A 37 0.46 -8.83 -10.02
N LYS A 38 -0.21 -8.28 -11.04
CA LYS A 38 -0.08 -8.73 -12.43
C LYS A 38 0.42 -7.59 -13.29
N PRO A 39 1.09 -7.89 -14.41
CA PRO A 39 1.49 -6.86 -15.38
C PRO A 39 0.32 -5.98 -15.77
N GLY A 40 0.54 -4.67 -15.73
CA GLY A 40 -0.47 -3.69 -16.10
C GLY A 40 -1.39 -3.21 -14.98
N PHE A 41 -1.26 -3.71 -13.74
CA PHE A 41 -2.04 -3.25 -12.59
C PHE A 41 -1.81 -1.76 -12.29
N SER A 42 -2.86 -1.07 -11.86
CA SER A 42 -2.80 0.23 -11.20
C SER A 42 -2.81 0.06 -9.68
N CYS A 43 -1.96 0.77 -8.97
CA CYS A 43 -1.81 0.67 -7.52
C CYS A 43 -2.10 1.99 -6.83
N LEU A 44 -2.82 1.95 -5.70
CA LEU A 44 -2.98 3.06 -4.75
C LEU A 44 -2.39 2.64 -3.40
N ASP A 45 -1.47 3.43 -2.87
CA ASP A 45 -0.75 3.17 -1.62
C ASP A 45 -1.07 4.30 -0.63
N LEU A 46 -1.90 3.99 0.36
CA LEU A 46 -2.37 4.94 1.38
C LEU A 46 -1.50 4.82 2.64
N GLY A 47 -0.84 5.92 3.01
CA GLY A 47 0.23 5.93 4.00
C GLY A 47 1.54 5.45 3.40
N SER A 48 1.89 5.98 2.23
CA SER A 48 2.99 5.46 1.40
C SER A 48 4.38 5.67 2.02
N GLY A 49 4.56 6.63 2.92
CA GLY A 49 5.83 6.90 3.60
C GLY A 49 6.99 7.03 2.61
N SER A 50 7.96 6.13 2.68
CA SER A 50 9.11 6.08 1.78
C SER A 50 8.77 5.73 0.32
N GLY A 51 7.54 5.33 0.03
CA GLY A 51 7.11 4.85 -1.29
C GLY A 51 7.51 3.40 -1.59
N ILE A 52 8.06 2.68 -0.63
CA ILE A 52 8.62 1.33 -0.85
C ILE A 52 7.60 0.35 -1.45
N LEU A 53 6.34 0.36 -0.98
CA LEU A 53 5.31 -0.55 -1.48
C LEU A 53 4.85 -0.17 -2.89
N SER A 54 4.71 1.12 -3.17
CA SER A 54 4.45 1.63 -4.51
C SER A 54 5.55 1.23 -5.50
N ILE A 55 6.83 1.36 -5.09
CA ILE A 55 8.00 0.96 -5.89
C ILE A 55 8.00 -0.55 -6.09
N ALA A 56 7.68 -1.33 -5.06
CA ALA A 56 7.56 -2.79 -5.16
C ALA A 56 6.48 -3.19 -6.18
N ALA A 57 5.30 -2.55 -6.16
CA ALA A 57 4.24 -2.79 -7.14
C ALA A 57 4.73 -2.56 -8.58
N LEU A 58 5.44 -1.46 -8.83
CA LEU A 58 6.01 -1.15 -10.15
C LEU A 58 7.08 -2.15 -10.57
N ARG A 59 7.96 -2.58 -9.66
CA ARG A 59 8.95 -3.63 -9.92
C ARG A 59 8.31 -4.97 -10.27
N LEU A 60 7.17 -5.29 -9.66
CA LEU A 60 6.38 -6.50 -9.95
C LEU A 60 5.57 -6.40 -11.26
N GLY A 61 5.60 -5.25 -11.95
CA GLY A 61 4.98 -5.09 -13.27
C GLY A 61 3.69 -4.25 -13.27
N ALA A 62 3.34 -3.58 -12.18
CA ALA A 62 2.26 -2.60 -12.20
C ALA A 62 2.58 -1.48 -13.22
N LYS A 63 1.57 -1.01 -13.95
CA LYS A 63 1.73 0.08 -14.94
C LYS A 63 1.88 1.44 -14.28
N SER A 64 1.26 1.61 -13.10
CA SER A 64 1.25 2.88 -12.35
C SER A 64 1.03 2.65 -10.86
N ALA A 65 1.57 3.55 -10.06
CA ALA A 65 1.34 3.61 -8.64
C ALA A 65 1.15 5.07 -8.18
N ILE A 66 0.17 5.28 -7.31
CA ILE A 66 -0.05 6.56 -6.63
C ILE A 66 0.17 6.32 -5.14
N GLY A 67 1.18 6.98 -4.57
CA GLY A 67 1.42 7.02 -3.14
C GLY A 67 0.78 8.26 -2.52
N VAL A 68 0.09 8.10 -1.41
CA VAL A 68 -0.55 9.20 -0.67
C VAL A 68 -0.11 9.14 0.78
N ASP A 69 0.36 10.25 1.32
CA ASP A 69 0.71 10.36 2.73
C ASP A 69 0.23 11.69 3.32
N ILE A 70 -0.02 11.73 4.61
CA ILE A 70 -0.40 12.97 5.32
C ILE A 70 0.80 13.87 5.60
N ASP A 71 2.01 13.29 5.64
CA ASP A 71 3.25 14.05 5.85
C ASP A 71 3.75 14.60 4.51
N PRO A 72 3.86 15.95 4.36
CA PRO A 72 4.39 16.55 3.15
C PRO A 72 5.82 16.10 2.80
N LYS A 73 6.62 15.73 3.80
CA LYS A 73 7.99 15.23 3.59
C LYS A 73 8.01 13.86 2.91
N ALA A 74 6.99 13.03 3.17
CA ALA A 74 6.88 11.71 2.56
C ALA A 74 6.74 11.80 1.03
N GLU A 75 6.07 12.84 0.51
CA GLU A 75 5.92 13.05 -0.92
C GLU A 75 7.26 13.20 -1.64
N ASP A 76 8.15 14.05 -1.11
CA ASP A 76 9.48 14.27 -1.71
C ASP A 76 10.34 13.02 -1.59
N ILE A 77 10.37 12.39 -0.41
CA ILE A 77 11.13 11.16 -0.13
C ILE A 77 10.69 10.01 -1.06
N ALA A 78 9.38 9.80 -1.18
CA ALA A 78 8.85 8.74 -2.04
C ALA A 78 9.19 8.99 -3.52
N ARG A 79 9.17 10.26 -3.95
CA ARG A 79 9.55 10.65 -5.31
C ARG A 79 11.04 10.40 -5.59
N GLU A 80 11.92 10.75 -4.64
CA GLU A 80 13.36 10.49 -4.74
C GLU A 80 13.66 8.99 -4.77
N ASN A 81 13.06 8.21 -3.87
CA ASN A 81 13.21 6.76 -3.85
C ASN A 81 12.72 6.11 -5.16
N ALA A 82 11.59 6.57 -5.70
CA ALA A 82 11.10 6.09 -6.99
C ALA A 82 12.10 6.40 -8.11
N ALA A 83 12.71 7.59 -8.12
CA ALA A 83 13.72 7.98 -9.10
C ALA A 83 14.99 7.08 -9.01
N TYR A 84 15.46 6.73 -7.81
CA TYR A 84 16.57 5.75 -7.64
C TYR A 84 16.25 4.37 -8.24
N ASN A 85 14.97 4.03 -8.36
CA ASN A 85 14.51 2.79 -8.98
C ASN A 85 14.12 2.94 -10.45
N GLY A 86 14.34 4.12 -11.06
CA GLY A 86 14.04 4.39 -12.46
C GLY A 86 12.57 4.74 -12.73
N PHE A 87 11.78 5.05 -11.71
CA PHE A 87 10.38 5.41 -11.83
C PHE A 87 10.17 6.91 -11.58
N SER A 88 9.30 7.50 -12.39
CA SER A 88 8.86 8.90 -12.29
C SER A 88 7.44 9.04 -12.84
N ALA A 89 6.87 10.24 -12.79
CA ALA A 89 5.57 10.49 -13.43
C ALA A 89 5.63 10.21 -14.95
N PRO A 90 4.61 9.59 -15.55
CA PRO A 90 3.31 9.25 -14.93
C PRO A 90 3.25 7.88 -14.24
N GLN A 91 4.33 7.06 -14.27
CA GLN A 91 4.33 5.73 -13.67
C GLN A 91 4.20 5.78 -12.14
N PHE A 92 4.90 6.71 -11.50
CA PHE A 92 4.79 6.96 -10.07
C PHE A 92 4.39 8.40 -9.79
N THR A 93 3.38 8.57 -8.95
CA THR A 93 2.94 9.88 -8.45
C THR A 93 2.84 9.82 -6.94
N ALA A 94 3.53 10.73 -6.26
CA ALA A 94 3.37 10.92 -4.82
C ALA A 94 2.51 12.16 -4.56
N LEU A 95 1.61 12.08 -3.60
CA LEU A 95 0.67 13.14 -3.23
C LEU A 95 0.64 13.30 -1.71
N THR A 96 0.52 14.55 -1.26
CA THR A 96 0.29 14.87 0.15
C THR A 96 -1.18 15.10 0.39
N GLY A 97 -1.75 14.50 1.45
CA GLY A 97 -3.09 14.78 1.90
C GLY A 97 -3.75 13.66 2.70
N ASN A 98 -4.88 14.01 3.29
CA ASN A 98 -5.70 13.07 4.06
C ASN A 98 -6.98 12.76 3.27
N VAL A 99 -7.09 11.53 2.76
CA VAL A 99 -8.24 11.10 1.94
C VAL A 99 -9.58 11.15 2.66
N THR A 100 -9.60 11.11 3.99
CA THR A 100 -10.85 11.20 4.80
C THR A 100 -11.28 12.64 5.07
N ALA A 101 -10.38 13.61 4.92
CA ALA A 101 -10.63 15.03 5.21
C ALA A 101 -10.60 15.92 3.97
N ASP A 102 -9.77 15.61 2.98
CA ASP A 102 -9.64 16.38 1.75
C ASP A 102 -10.57 15.86 0.65
N LYS A 103 -11.70 16.56 0.47
CA LYS A 103 -12.71 16.22 -0.54
C LYS A 103 -12.18 16.28 -1.97
N LYS A 104 -11.20 17.15 -2.27
CA LYS A 104 -10.63 17.27 -3.62
C LYS A 104 -9.73 16.09 -3.91
N LEU A 105 -8.88 15.73 -2.95
CA LEU A 105 -8.04 14.55 -3.05
C LEU A 105 -8.89 13.28 -3.18
N MET A 106 -9.91 13.14 -2.33
CA MET A 106 -10.86 12.01 -2.39
C MET A 106 -11.52 11.92 -3.78
N ALA A 107 -12.07 13.03 -4.29
CA ALA A 107 -12.70 13.04 -5.61
C ALA A 107 -11.71 12.70 -6.75
N ARG A 108 -10.47 13.15 -6.65
CA ARG A 108 -9.41 12.81 -7.60
C ARG A 108 -9.10 11.31 -7.60
N LEU A 109 -8.95 10.71 -6.41
CA LEU A 109 -8.56 9.31 -6.28
C LEU A 109 -9.72 8.34 -6.56
N SER A 110 -10.96 8.70 -6.24
CA SER A 110 -12.14 7.87 -6.50
C SER A 110 -12.73 8.02 -7.91
N GLY A 111 -12.13 8.85 -8.75
CA GLY A 111 -12.50 8.97 -10.17
C GLY A 111 -12.20 7.72 -11.00
N GLU A 112 -11.30 6.86 -10.51
CA GLU A 112 -10.91 5.58 -11.11
C GLU A 112 -10.85 4.51 -10.01
N SER A 113 -11.03 3.25 -10.37
CA SER A 113 -10.72 2.13 -9.49
C SER A 113 -9.29 1.64 -9.72
N TYR A 114 -8.68 1.12 -8.66
CA TYR A 114 -7.33 0.57 -8.72
C TYR A 114 -7.38 -0.95 -8.64
N ASP A 115 -6.50 -1.62 -9.37
CA ASP A 115 -6.39 -3.08 -9.31
C ASP A 115 -5.85 -3.55 -7.96
N LEU A 116 -5.02 -2.72 -7.31
CA LEU A 116 -4.44 -2.98 -5.99
C LEU A 116 -4.50 -1.73 -5.12
N VAL A 117 -5.04 -1.87 -3.91
CA VAL A 117 -4.98 -0.84 -2.85
C VAL A 117 -4.16 -1.38 -1.69
N LEU A 118 -3.17 -0.60 -1.27
CA LEU A 118 -2.24 -0.92 -0.18
C LEU A 118 -2.46 0.03 0.99
N VAL A 119 -2.45 -0.51 2.22
CA VAL A 119 -2.60 0.25 3.47
C VAL A 119 -1.70 -0.37 4.52
N ASN A 120 -0.48 0.15 4.72
CA ASN A 120 0.44 -0.36 5.74
C ASN A 120 0.67 0.69 6.84
N ILE A 121 -0.31 0.82 7.71
CA ILE A 121 -0.37 1.83 8.78
C ILE A 121 -0.99 1.22 10.05
N VAL A 122 -1.01 2.00 11.15
CA VAL A 122 -1.57 1.53 12.43
C VAL A 122 -3.07 1.24 12.34
N ALA A 123 -3.51 0.25 13.12
CA ALA A 123 -4.87 -0.29 13.10
C ALA A 123 -5.98 0.76 13.27
N ASP A 124 -5.79 1.75 14.14
CA ASP A 124 -6.79 2.81 14.36
C ASP A 124 -7.05 3.62 13.09
N VAL A 125 -6.00 3.91 12.33
CA VAL A 125 -6.12 4.65 11.07
C VAL A 125 -6.75 3.76 10.00
N ILE A 126 -6.43 2.46 9.93
CA ILE A 126 -7.11 1.51 9.02
C ILE A 126 -8.61 1.47 9.33
N CYS A 127 -9.01 1.34 10.59
CA CYS A 127 -10.41 1.34 10.99
C CYS A 127 -11.14 2.63 10.58
N HIS A 128 -10.46 3.78 10.69
CA HIS A 128 -11.00 5.07 10.26
C HIS A 128 -11.12 5.18 8.73
N LEU A 129 -10.17 4.61 7.98
CA LEU A 129 -10.18 4.57 6.52
C LEU A 129 -11.17 3.57 5.94
N ALA A 130 -11.51 2.52 6.68
CA ALA A 130 -12.29 1.38 6.17
C ALA A 130 -13.55 1.79 5.39
N PRO A 131 -14.39 2.76 5.83
CA PRO A 131 -15.58 3.19 5.07
C PRO A 131 -15.24 3.84 3.72
N THR A 132 -14.02 4.32 3.53
CA THR A 132 -13.57 5.02 2.32
C THR A 132 -12.99 4.04 1.29
N LEU A 133 -12.41 2.93 1.73
CA LEU A 133 -11.68 1.99 0.88
C LEU A 133 -12.50 1.43 -0.29
N PRO A 134 -13.80 1.10 -0.15
CA PRO A 134 -14.60 0.62 -1.26
C PRO A 134 -14.67 1.56 -2.48
N HIS A 135 -14.50 2.86 -2.27
CA HIS A 135 -14.51 3.85 -3.36
C HIS A 135 -13.32 3.74 -4.31
N PHE A 136 -12.27 3.05 -3.92
CA PHE A 136 -11.05 2.85 -4.72
C PHE A 136 -11.00 1.48 -5.40
N LEU A 137 -11.95 0.59 -5.09
CA LEU A 137 -11.95 -0.81 -5.51
C LEU A 137 -13.04 -1.08 -6.55
N SER A 138 -12.75 -2.00 -7.46
CA SER A 138 -13.72 -2.69 -8.32
C SER A 138 -13.88 -4.14 -7.86
N ALA A 139 -14.76 -4.90 -8.51
CA ALA A 139 -15.01 -6.30 -8.16
C ALA A 139 -13.76 -7.20 -8.22
N ASP A 140 -12.83 -6.88 -9.12
CA ASP A 140 -11.59 -7.66 -9.35
C ASP A 140 -10.39 -7.11 -8.59
N SER A 141 -10.56 -6.02 -7.86
CA SER A 141 -9.48 -5.36 -7.11
C SER A 141 -9.11 -6.14 -5.85
N ALA A 142 -7.84 -6.03 -5.46
CA ALA A 142 -7.34 -6.53 -4.20
C ALA A 142 -7.03 -5.37 -3.25
N LEU A 143 -7.32 -5.57 -1.96
CA LEU A 143 -6.89 -4.71 -0.86
C LEU A 143 -5.92 -5.50 0.02
N ILE A 144 -4.78 -4.91 0.37
CA ILE A 144 -3.82 -5.47 1.32
C ILE A 144 -3.59 -4.46 2.43
N CYS A 145 -3.98 -4.83 3.65
CA CYS A 145 -3.81 -4.01 4.86
C CYS A 145 -2.80 -4.66 5.81
N SER A 146 -1.84 -3.90 6.33
CA SER A 146 -0.85 -4.36 7.32
C SER A 146 -0.49 -3.24 8.31
N GLY A 147 0.49 -3.50 9.20
CA GLY A 147 0.77 -2.60 10.32
C GLY A 147 -0.18 -2.86 11.50
N ILE A 148 -0.80 -4.03 11.53
CA ILE A 148 -1.81 -4.44 12.49
C ILE A 148 -1.16 -5.32 13.55
N LEU A 149 -1.16 -4.90 14.81
CA LEU A 149 -0.81 -5.79 15.92
C LEU A 149 -1.85 -6.89 16.08
N ASP A 150 -1.43 -8.08 16.49
CA ASP A 150 -2.32 -9.23 16.70
C ASP A 150 -3.54 -8.88 17.56
N SER A 151 -3.31 -8.16 18.66
CA SER A 151 -4.37 -7.68 19.57
C SER A 151 -5.42 -6.77 18.91
N ARG A 152 -5.12 -6.21 17.75
CA ARG A 152 -5.99 -5.28 17.01
C ARG A 152 -6.59 -5.88 15.73
N LEU A 153 -6.26 -7.15 15.43
CA LEU A 153 -6.72 -7.81 14.20
C LEU A 153 -8.25 -7.82 14.09
N LEU A 154 -8.94 -8.18 15.18
CA LEU A 154 -10.40 -8.28 15.19
C LEU A 154 -11.08 -6.93 14.92
N ASP A 155 -10.52 -5.84 15.44
CA ASP A 155 -11.05 -4.48 15.21
C ASP A 155 -10.98 -4.13 13.73
N VAL A 156 -9.81 -4.39 13.10
CA VAL A 156 -9.60 -4.10 11.68
C VAL A 156 -10.50 -4.97 10.81
N VAL A 157 -10.56 -6.28 11.03
CA VAL A 157 -11.43 -7.19 10.27
C VAL A 157 -12.88 -6.75 10.37
N THR A 158 -13.35 -6.45 11.58
CA THR A 158 -14.74 -5.96 11.80
C THR A 158 -15.02 -4.65 11.05
N ALA A 159 -14.06 -3.72 11.04
CA ALA A 159 -14.21 -2.45 10.32
C ALA A 159 -14.26 -2.65 8.80
N LEU A 160 -13.41 -3.51 8.25
CA LEU A 160 -13.37 -3.82 6.83
C LEU A 160 -14.67 -4.54 6.39
N GLU A 161 -15.14 -5.52 7.15
CA GLU A 161 -16.40 -6.25 6.85
C GLU A 161 -17.62 -5.33 6.92
N LYS A 162 -17.69 -4.44 7.92
CA LYS A 162 -18.75 -3.41 8.00
C LYS A 162 -18.74 -2.45 6.81
N ALA A 163 -17.59 -2.23 6.22
CA ALA A 163 -17.44 -1.43 5.01
C ALA A 163 -17.80 -2.18 3.72
N GLY A 164 -18.24 -3.45 3.80
CA GLY A 164 -18.61 -4.26 2.64
C GLY A 164 -17.43 -4.99 1.99
N LEU A 165 -16.33 -5.15 2.72
CA LEU A 165 -15.16 -5.87 2.24
C LEU A 165 -15.16 -7.30 2.80
N LYS A 166 -14.75 -8.26 1.98
CA LYS A 166 -14.61 -9.66 2.36
C LYS A 166 -13.15 -10.02 2.52
N ILE A 167 -12.78 -10.53 3.69
CA ILE A 167 -11.42 -11.02 3.95
C ILE A 167 -11.18 -12.29 3.14
N THR A 168 -10.06 -12.34 2.43
CA THR A 168 -9.67 -13.47 1.58
C THR A 168 -8.49 -14.24 2.15
N GLU A 169 -7.54 -13.57 2.78
CA GLU A 169 -6.33 -14.18 3.32
C GLU A 169 -5.81 -13.35 4.49
N THR A 170 -5.10 -13.99 5.42
CA THR A 170 -4.44 -13.33 6.55
C THR A 170 -3.03 -13.91 6.72
N TYR A 171 -2.03 -13.03 6.84
CA TYR A 171 -0.65 -13.39 7.12
C TYR A 171 -0.27 -13.01 8.54
N GLN A 172 0.64 -13.78 9.11
CA GLN A 172 1.21 -13.54 10.44
C GLN A 172 2.73 -13.58 10.37
N LYS A 173 3.36 -12.58 10.99
CA LYS A 173 4.81 -12.57 11.22
C LYS A 173 5.08 -11.88 12.55
N GLU A 174 5.66 -12.62 13.50
CA GLU A 174 5.80 -12.15 14.89
C GLU A 174 4.45 -11.70 15.46
N ASP A 175 4.38 -10.52 16.07
CA ASP A 175 3.16 -9.93 16.63
C ASP A 175 2.33 -9.15 15.60
N TRP A 176 2.73 -9.18 14.32
CA TRP A 176 2.10 -8.41 13.26
C TRP A 176 1.20 -9.26 12.37
N ARG A 177 0.18 -8.62 11.84
CA ARG A 177 -0.79 -9.24 10.91
C ARG A 177 -0.90 -8.42 9.64
N CYS A 178 -1.15 -9.14 8.55
CA CYS A 178 -1.53 -8.57 7.27
C CYS A 178 -2.81 -9.25 6.79
N VAL A 179 -3.74 -8.47 6.28
CA VAL A 179 -5.07 -8.90 5.85
C VAL A 179 -5.24 -8.55 4.38
N CYS A 180 -5.62 -9.55 3.57
CA CYS A 180 -6.06 -9.33 2.20
C CYS A 180 -7.58 -9.36 2.13
N ALA A 181 -8.17 -8.46 1.36
CA ALA A 181 -9.61 -8.36 1.19
C ALA A 181 -9.98 -7.95 -0.24
N LYS A 182 -11.27 -8.06 -0.57
CA LYS A 182 -11.88 -7.58 -1.81
C LYS A 182 -13.29 -7.08 -1.53
N LEU A 183 -13.93 -6.45 -2.51
CA LEU A 183 -15.37 -6.14 -2.42
C LEU A 183 -16.18 -7.43 -2.21
N GLY A 184 -17.13 -7.37 -1.27
CA GLY A 184 -18.02 -8.49 -0.92
C GLY A 184 -19.11 -8.76 -1.95
#